data_221ea5de6f32ba9b8c20ea260d2e96dc
#
_entry.id   221ea5de6f32ba9b8c20ea260d2e96dc
#
_cell.length_a   1.000
_cell.length_b   1.000
_cell.length_c   1.000
_cell.angle_alpha   90.00
_cell.angle_beta   90.00
_cell.angle_gamma   90.00
#
_symmetry.space_group_name_H-M   'P 1'
#
loop_
_entity.id
_entity.type
_entity.pdbx_description
1 polymer ?
#
loop_
_entity_poly.entity_id
_entity_poly.type
_entity_poly.pdbx_seq_one_letter_code
_entity_poly.pdbx_strand_id
1 'polypeptide(L)'
;MLGYLSIPPVVVYLRARYSAARYVDLFAAAGLAVVVIGSIGAASMATAAPALISDYVTASGAQKQALLPAFATLYRAVVLGMWQTLESIPATVWLLGTASAARREGPRPVFVILLVLGVINAAIALYRLVGS
;
A
#
# COMPACT_ATOMS: atom_id res chain seq x y z
N MET A 1 11.14 -3.21 -0.21
CA MET A 1 10.70 -4.54 -0.70
C MET A 1 10.49 -5.55 0.43
N LEU A 2 11.44 -5.71 1.37
CA LEU A 2 11.32 -6.67 2.49
C LEU A 2 10.06 -6.46 3.36
N GLY A 3 9.59 -5.22 3.54
CA GLY A 3 8.38 -4.94 4.32
C GLY A 3 7.12 -5.62 3.78
N TYR A 4 6.95 -5.71 2.47
CA TYR A 4 5.79 -6.39 1.87
C TYR A 4 5.83 -7.91 2.06
N LEU A 5 7.00 -8.52 2.23
CA LEU A 5 7.13 -9.96 2.47
C LEU A 5 6.66 -10.37 3.87
N SER A 6 6.58 -9.45 4.82
CA SER A 6 6.07 -9.71 6.17
C SER A 6 4.54 -9.69 6.25
N ILE A 7 3.85 -9.11 5.27
CA ILE A 7 2.39 -8.97 5.28
C ILE A 7 1.66 -10.31 5.03
N PRO A 8 2.04 -11.15 4.04
CA PRO A 8 1.32 -12.40 3.77
C PRO A 8 1.16 -13.33 4.97
N PRO A 9 2.19 -13.59 5.81
CA PRO A 9 2.00 -14.38 7.03
C PRO A 9 0.97 -13.79 7.98
N VAL A 10 0.92 -12.45 8.11
CA VAL A 10 -0.07 -11.75 8.94
C VAL A 10 -1.47 -11.91 8.38
N VAL A 11 -1.64 -11.78 7.06
CA VAL A 11 -2.94 -11.98 6.39
C VAL A 11 -3.45 -13.40 6.61
N VAL A 12 -2.58 -14.40 6.39
CA VAL A 12 -2.93 -15.81 6.58
C VAL A 12 -3.28 -16.11 8.05
N TYR A 13 -2.48 -15.59 8.98
CA TYR A 13 -2.75 -15.75 10.41
C TYR A 13 -4.10 -15.14 10.81
N LEU A 14 -4.37 -13.89 10.41
CA LEU A 14 -5.62 -13.20 10.75
C LEU A 14 -6.83 -13.89 10.10
N ARG A 15 -6.70 -14.36 8.85
CA ARG A 15 -7.73 -15.17 8.19
C ARG A 15 -8.04 -16.45 8.98
N ALA A 16 -7.02 -17.18 9.40
CA ALA A 16 -7.20 -18.40 10.18
C ALA A 16 -7.81 -18.10 11.57
N ARG A 17 -7.32 -17.04 12.22
CA ARG A 17 -7.76 -16.63 13.57
C ARG A 17 -9.23 -16.20 13.62
N TYR A 18 -9.72 -15.57 12.55
CA TYR A 18 -11.09 -15.07 12.45
C TYR A 18 -11.91 -15.82 11.39
N SER A 19 -11.66 -17.11 11.21
CA SER A 19 -12.27 -17.93 10.15
C SER A 19 -13.80 -18.01 10.23
N ALA A 20 -14.40 -17.80 11.41
CA ALA A 20 -15.86 -17.74 11.58
C ALA A 20 -16.48 -16.39 11.15
N ALA A 21 -15.65 -15.35 10.91
CA ALA A 21 -16.17 -14.06 10.53
C ALA A 21 -16.68 -14.06 9.10
N ARG A 22 -17.88 -13.46 8.91
CA ARG A 22 -18.42 -13.24 7.57
C ARG A 22 -17.46 -12.41 6.73
N TYR A 23 -17.23 -12.83 5.50
CA TYR A 23 -16.35 -12.15 4.55
C TYR A 23 -14.85 -12.17 4.89
N VAL A 24 -14.38 -13.05 5.77
CA VAL A 24 -12.95 -13.16 6.12
C VAL A 24 -12.06 -13.40 4.89
N ASP A 25 -12.54 -14.17 3.92
CA ASP A 25 -11.81 -14.43 2.67
C ASP A 25 -11.67 -13.16 1.81
N LEU A 26 -12.71 -12.31 1.78
CA LEU A 26 -12.64 -11.01 1.11
C LEU A 26 -11.59 -10.10 1.78
N PHE A 27 -11.56 -10.07 3.11
CA PHE A 27 -10.56 -9.27 3.83
C PHE A 27 -9.14 -9.82 3.59
N ALA A 28 -8.96 -11.13 3.59
CA ALA A 28 -7.68 -11.75 3.27
C ALA A 28 -7.25 -11.46 1.82
N ALA A 29 -8.15 -11.57 0.85
CA ALA A 29 -7.87 -11.21 -0.54
C ALA A 29 -7.46 -9.74 -0.69
N ALA A 30 -8.12 -8.83 0.02
CA ALA A 30 -7.75 -7.42 0.05
C ALA A 30 -6.35 -7.21 0.65
N GLY A 31 -6.00 -7.92 1.74
CA GLY A 31 -4.65 -7.88 2.31
C GLY A 31 -3.57 -8.39 1.36
N LEU A 32 -3.86 -9.45 0.58
CA LEU A 32 -2.94 -9.93 -0.45
C LEU A 32 -2.83 -8.95 -1.64
N ALA A 33 -3.90 -8.27 -2.00
CA ALA A 33 -3.86 -7.22 -3.03
C ALA A 33 -2.92 -6.06 -2.64
N VAL A 34 -2.88 -5.67 -1.35
CA VAL A 34 -1.89 -4.71 -0.82
C VAL A 34 -0.46 -5.17 -1.13
N VAL A 35 -0.16 -6.46 -0.87
CA VAL A 35 1.17 -7.02 -1.12
C VAL A 35 1.54 -6.96 -2.61
N VAL A 36 0.60 -7.33 -3.48
CA VAL A 36 0.84 -7.33 -4.94
C VAL A 36 1.09 -5.89 -5.43
N ILE A 37 0.19 -4.96 -5.13
CA ILE A 37 0.29 -3.57 -5.57
C ILE A 37 1.58 -2.93 -5.02
N GLY A 38 1.84 -3.09 -3.73
CA GLY A 38 3.01 -2.53 -3.08
C GLY A 38 4.32 -3.11 -3.60
N SER A 39 4.36 -4.41 -3.89
CA SER A 39 5.54 -5.07 -4.47
C SER A 39 5.82 -4.63 -5.90
N ILE A 40 4.79 -4.45 -6.73
CA ILE A 40 4.94 -3.92 -8.10
C ILE A 40 5.50 -2.49 -8.03
N GLY A 41 4.94 -1.63 -7.18
CA GLY A 41 5.46 -0.28 -6.98
C GLY A 41 6.91 -0.25 -6.51
N ALA A 42 7.25 -1.11 -5.53
CA ALA A 42 8.61 -1.23 -5.02
C ALA A 42 9.60 -1.74 -6.08
N ALA A 43 9.21 -2.70 -6.90
CA ALA A 43 10.03 -3.19 -8.02
C ALA A 43 10.23 -2.10 -9.08
N SER A 44 9.18 -1.35 -9.43
CA SER A 44 9.25 -0.23 -10.37
C SER A 44 10.21 0.85 -9.89
N MET A 45 10.14 1.22 -8.61
CA MET A 45 11.06 2.20 -8.03
C MET A 45 12.50 1.66 -7.97
N ALA A 46 12.68 0.40 -7.61
CA ALA A 46 14.01 -0.22 -7.49
C ALA A 46 14.74 -0.34 -8.84
N THR A 47 14.00 -0.43 -9.94
CA THR A 47 14.59 -0.53 -11.29
C THR A 47 14.74 0.84 -11.96
N ALA A 48 13.72 1.67 -11.91
CA ALA A 48 13.71 2.93 -12.65
C ALA A 48 14.44 4.09 -11.94
N ALA A 49 14.33 4.18 -10.61
CA ALA A 49 14.92 5.31 -9.89
C ALA A 49 16.47 5.33 -9.93
N PRO A 50 17.21 4.21 -9.74
CA PRO A 50 18.66 4.21 -9.85
C PRO A 50 19.15 4.60 -11.26
N ALA A 51 18.48 4.13 -12.32
CA ALA A 51 18.82 4.49 -13.68
C ALA A 51 18.67 6.01 -13.91
N LEU A 52 17.52 6.58 -13.54
CA LEU A 52 17.28 8.03 -13.64
C LEU A 52 18.28 8.85 -12.82
N ILE A 53 18.65 8.37 -11.63
CA ILE A 53 19.66 9.05 -10.78
C ILE A 53 21.02 9.01 -11.46
N SER A 54 21.44 7.86 -12.00
CA SER A 54 22.70 7.72 -12.72
C SER A 54 22.77 8.65 -13.93
N ASP A 55 21.70 8.68 -14.72
CA ASP A 55 21.59 9.57 -15.88
C ASP A 55 21.65 11.04 -15.47
N TYR A 56 20.97 11.41 -14.38
CA TYR A 56 20.97 12.79 -13.88
C TYR A 56 22.35 13.23 -13.37
N VAL A 57 23.10 12.36 -12.73
CA VAL A 57 24.45 12.67 -12.20
C VAL A 57 25.42 12.93 -13.35
N THR A 58 25.34 12.16 -14.43
CA THR A 58 26.24 12.24 -15.59
C THR A 58 25.83 13.30 -16.62
N ALA A 59 24.56 13.73 -16.61
CA ALA A 59 24.02 14.71 -17.55
C ALA A 59 24.61 16.11 -17.38
N SER A 60 24.59 16.89 -18.43
CA SER A 60 24.93 18.32 -18.43
C SER A 60 23.67 19.20 -18.45
N GLY A 61 23.77 20.43 -18.02
CA GLY A 61 22.79 21.52 -18.04
C GLY A 61 21.38 21.20 -18.58
N ALA A 62 21.18 21.32 -19.89
CA ALA A 62 19.89 21.10 -20.53
C ALA A 62 19.37 19.64 -20.38
N GLN A 63 20.26 18.66 -20.36
CA GLN A 63 19.88 17.24 -20.18
C GLN A 63 19.33 16.99 -18.77
N LYS A 64 19.89 17.64 -17.74
CA LYS A 64 19.34 17.54 -16.38
C LYS A 64 17.91 18.04 -16.30
N GLN A 65 17.62 19.16 -16.96
CA GLN A 65 16.27 19.71 -17.02
C GLN A 65 15.29 18.75 -17.72
N ALA A 66 15.73 18.05 -18.77
CA ALA A 66 14.90 17.07 -19.48
C ALA A 66 14.58 15.81 -18.65
N LEU A 67 15.40 15.46 -17.65
CA LEU A 67 15.17 14.31 -16.77
C LEU A 67 14.17 14.59 -15.65
N LEU A 68 13.96 15.85 -15.25
CA LEU A 68 13.03 16.21 -14.17
C LEU A 68 11.58 15.74 -14.40
N PRO A 69 11.00 15.88 -15.63
CA PRO A 69 9.67 15.32 -15.90
C PRO A 69 9.59 13.82 -15.76
N ALA A 70 10.66 13.07 -16.10
CA ALA A 70 10.68 11.61 -15.93
C ALA A 70 10.62 11.21 -14.45
N PHE A 71 11.39 11.91 -13.58
CA PHE A 71 11.29 11.72 -12.12
C PHE A 71 9.89 12.05 -11.61
N ALA A 72 9.33 13.19 -12.04
CA ALA A 72 7.99 13.59 -11.62
C ALA A 72 6.92 12.57 -12.05
N THR A 73 7.03 12.02 -13.25
CA THR A 73 6.14 10.98 -13.77
C THR A 73 6.26 9.68 -12.97
N LEU A 74 7.49 9.21 -12.71
CA LEU A 74 7.73 8.02 -11.90
C LEU A 74 7.16 8.19 -10.48
N TYR A 75 7.43 9.33 -9.85
CA TYR A 75 6.91 9.64 -8.52
C TYR A 75 5.38 9.64 -8.50
N ARG A 76 4.75 10.34 -9.45
CA ARG A 76 3.28 10.40 -9.55
C ARG A 76 2.67 9.02 -9.78
N ALA A 77 3.22 8.24 -10.71
CA ALA A 77 2.69 6.92 -11.05
C ALA A 77 2.83 5.95 -9.87
N VAL A 78 3.99 5.87 -9.24
CA VAL A 78 4.26 4.87 -8.20
C VAL A 78 3.81 5.36 -6.83
N VAL A 79 4.28 6.52 -6.38
CA VAL A 79 4.01 6.97 -5.00
C VAL A 79 2.57 7.45 -4.86
N LEU A 80 2.12 8.34 -5.75
CA LEU A 80 0.77 8.88 -5.64
C LEU A 80 -0.29 7.93 -6.19
N GLY A 81 -0.04 7.31 -7.36
CA GLY A 81 -0.99 6.41 -8.01
C GLY A 81 -1.07 5.05 -7.34
N MET A 82 0.06 4.31 -7.28
CA MET A 82 0.03 2.94 -6.77
C MET A 82 -0.06 2.90 -5.24
N TRP A 83 0.85 3.53 -4.51
CA TRP A 83 0.91 3.37 -3.06
C TRP A 83 -0.15 4.18 -2.32
N GLN A 84 -0.34 5.46 -2.67
CA GLN A 84 -1.28 6.32 -1.94
C GLN A 84 -2.73 6.22 -2.43
N THR A 85 -2.98 5.72 -3.63
CA THR A 85 -4.34 5.59 -4.15
C THR A 85 -4.76 4.12 -4.28
N LEU A 86 -4.12 3.36 -5.16
CA LEU A 86 -4.53 1.97 -5.44
C LEU A 86 -4.35 1.04 -4.23
N GLU A 87 -3.24 1.14 -3.49
CA GLU A 87 -2.96 0.29 -2.34
C GLU A 87 -3.82 0.65 -1.12
N SER A 88 -4.16 1.93 -0.93
CA SER A 88 -4.94 2.37 0.23
C SER A 88 -6.39 1.86 0.22
N ILE A 89 -6.97 1.57 -0.95
CA ILE A 89 -8.32 1.01 -1.05
C ILE A 89 -8.39 -0.41 -0.46
N PRO A 90 -7.62 -1.40 -0.98
CA PRO A 90 -7.63 -2.74 -0.39
C PRO A 90 -7.06 -2.75 1.04
N ALA A 91 -6.11 -1.90 1.39
CA ALA A 91 -5.63 -1.76 2.76
C ALA A 91 -6.76 -1.34 3.72
N THR A 92 -7.60 -0.40 3.31
CA THR A 92 -8.77 0.02 4.07
C THR A 92 -9.74 -1.14 4.28
N VAL A 93 -10.08 -1.87 3.21
CA VAL A 93 -10.98 -3.03 3.27
C VAL A 93 -10.40 -4.12 4.19
N TRP A 94 -9.12 -4.44 4.05
CA TRP A 94 -8.46 -5.44 4.88
C TRP A 94 -8.45 -5.04 6.36
N LEU A 95 -7.97 -3.84 6.67
CA LEU A 95 -7.79 -3.37 8.05
C LEU A 95 -9.13 -3.19 8.77
N LEU A 96 -10.10 -2.49 8.17
CA LEU A 96 -11.42 -2.27 8.79
C LEU A 96 -12.24 -3.55 8.83
N GLY A 97 -12.17 -4.38 7.78
CA GLY A 97 -12.82 -5.67 7.76
C GLY A 97 -12.30 -6.59 8.87
N THR A 98 -10.98 -6.71 8.99
CA THR A 98 -10.35 -7.51 10.06
C THR A 98 -10.61 -6.90 11.45
N ALA A 99 -10.62 -5.57 11.58
CA ALA A 99 -11.02 -4.91 12.83
C ALA A 99 -12.44 -5.28 13.25
N SER A 100 -13.38 -5.34 12.29
CA SER A 100 -14.77 -5.75 12.60
C SER A 100 -14.85 -7.19 13.15
N ALA A 101 -14.03 -8.11 12.64
CA ALA A 101 -13.91 -9.47 13.16
C ALA A 101 -13.24 -9.47 14.54
N ALA A 102 -12.13 -8.76 14.71
CA ALA A 102 -11.39 -8.66 15.97
C ALA A 102 -12.22 -8.03 17.11
N ARG A 103 -13.17 -7.14 16.78
CA ARG A 103 -14.09 -6.56 17.76
C ARG A 103 -14.95 -7.61 18.46
N ARG A 104 -15.30 -8.68 17.75
CA ARG A 104 -16.20 -9.74 18.27
C ARG A 104 -15.44 -10.86 18.96
N GLU A 105 -14.28 -11.22 18.47
CA GLU A 105 -13.59 -12.47 18.83
C GLU A 105 -12.13 -12.27 19.26
N GLY A 106 -11.60 -11.04 19.17
CA GLY A 106 -10.19 -10.74 19.37
C GLY A 106 -9.88 -9.90 20.61
N PRO A 107 -8.59 -9.77 20.93
CA PRO A 107 -8.13 -8.89 21.99
C PRO A 107 -8.39 -7.42 21.63
N ARG A 108 -8.88 -6.63 22.59
CA ARG A 108 -9.17 -5.21 22.41
C ARG A 108 -8.03 -4.38 21.77
N PRO A 109 -6.75 -4.60 22.12
CA PRO A 109 -5.64 -3.87 21.47
C PRO A 109 -5.55 -4.12 19.97
N VAL A 110 -5.74 -5.37 19.52
CA VAL A 110 -5.71 -5.72 18.09
C VAL A 110 -6.82 -5.01 17.33
N PHE A 111 -8.04 -5.01 17.88
CA PHE A 111 -9.15 -4.25 17.30
C PHE A 111 -8.81 -2.76 17.17
N VAL A 112 -8.29 -2.13 18.22
CA VAL A 112 -7.97 -0.69 18.21
C VAL A 112 -6.89 -0.36 17.18
N ILE A 113 -5.81 -1.15 17.12
CA ILE A 113 -4.73 -0.94 16.16
C ILE A 113 -5.24 -1.05 14.72
N LEU A 114 -5.97 -2.11 14.41
CA LEU A 114 -6.53 -2.33 13.06
C LEU A 114 -7.52 -1.23 12.67
N LEU A 115 -8.35 -0.79 13.62
CA LEU A 115 -9.31 0.29 13.40
C LEU A 115 -8.60 1.61 13.09
N VAL A 116 -7.62 2.00 13.89
CA VAL A 116 -6.86 3.26 13.72
C VAL A 116 -6.14 3.26 12.38
N LEU A 117 -5.41 2.18 12.07
CA LEU A 117 -4.71 2.06 10.79
C LEU A 117 -5.68 2.06 9.60
N GLY A 118 -6.81 1.39 9.72
CA GLY A 118 -7.85 1.36 8.69
C GLY A 118 -8.48 2.73 8.45
N VAL A 119 -8.76 3.49 9.51
CA VAL A 119 -9.31 4.87 9.40
C VAL A 119 -8.29 5.81 8.76
N ILE A 120 -7.01 5.72 9.12
CA ILE A 120 -5.95 6.52 8.50
C ILE A 120 -5.87 6.21 7.00
N ASN A 121 -5.85 4.94 6.62
CA ASN A 121 -5.82 4.55 5.20
C ASN A 121 -7.07 5.02 4.45
N ALA A 122 -8.26 4.90 5.05
CA ALA A 122 -9.50 5.40 4.45
C ALA A 122 -9.45 6.92 4.23
N ALA A 123 -8.93 7.68 5.18
CA ALA A 123 -8.78 9.13 5.06
C ALA A 123 -7.80 9.51 3.95
N ILE A 124 -6.67 8.80 3.81
CA ILE A 124 -5.71 9.00 2.72
C ILE A 124 -6.38 8.70 1.38
N ALA A 125 -7.06 7.56 1.25
CA ALA A 125 -7.77 7.17 0.02
C ALA A 125 -8.80 8.24 -0.39
N LEU A 126 -9.63 8.68 0.56
CA LEU A 126 -10.67 9.68 0.31
C LEU A 126 -10.06 11.02 -0.09
N TYR A 127 -9.05 11.49 0.62
CA TYR A 127 -8.33 12.73 0.29
C TYR A 127 -7.79 12.72 -1.14
N ARG A 128 -7.23 11.57 -1.58
CA ARG A 128 -6.69 11.41 -2.93
C ARG A 128 -7.75 11.34 -4.01
N LEU A 129 -8.90 10.74 -3.72
CA LEU A 129 -10.00 10.62 -4.69
C LEU A 129 -10.76 11.94 -4.89
N VAL A 130 -10.83 12.78 -3.87
CA VAL A 130 -11.60 14.04 -3.91
C VAL A 130 -10.72 15.25 -4.21
N GLY A 131 -9.45 15.22 -3.84
CA GLY A 131 -8.51 16.34 -3.91
C GLY A 131 -7.57 16.33 -5.14
N SER A 132 -7.79 15.44 -6.13
CA SER A 132 -6.99 15.31 -7.37
C SER A 132 -7.64 16.01 -8.55
#